data_38dd2981ab2ff330fc30f42462e77921
#
_entry.id   38dd2981ab2ff330fc30f42462e77921
#
_cell.length_a   1.000
_cell.length_b   1.000
_cell.length_c   1.000
_cell.angle_alpha   90.00
_cell.angle_beta   90.00
_cell.angle_gamma   90.00
#
_symmetry.space_group_name_H-M   'P 1'
#
loop_
_entity.id
_entity.type
_entity.pdbx_description
1 polymer ?
#
loop_
_entity_poly.entity_id
_entity_poly.type
_entity_poly.pdbx_seq_one_letter_code
_entity_poly.pdbx_strand_id
1 'polypeptide(L)'
;MDIQQQKQYNVLLIGDSCQDIYHFGTCDRISLEAPVPILKEKYIESRDGMASNVKNNLESFGINIDFFTNKKQIKKHRYIDIKTNAHLLRVDEGEIKKLRPLAADIDKKSYDAVVLSDYDKGFLSPQTCIELTHKFYNLPVFVDSKKKDLSCFHKSIIKLNEQEYRKSNHGCSNSEIIVTMGSGGAMYKG
;
A
#
# COMPACT_ATOMS: atom_id res chain seq x y z
N MET A 1 13.56 38.11 6.62
CA MET A 1 12.59 37.01 6.69
C MET A 1 13.41 35.76 6.84
N ASP A 2 13.49 35.25 8.07
CA ASP A 2 14.17 33.99 8.33
C ASP A 2 13.38 32.88 7.67
N ILE A 3 13.98 32.28 6.63
CA ILE A 3 13.50 31.03 6.07
C ILE A 3 13.72 29.99 7.18
N GLN A 4 12.67 29.68 7.95
CA GLN A 4 12.72 28.56 8.87
C GLN A 4 13.17 27.33 8.07
N GLN A 5 14.35 26.83 8.37
CA GLN A 5 14.85 25.57 7.80
C GLN A 5 13.82 24.50 8.09
N GLN A 6 13.08 24.07 7.07
CA GLN A 6 12.05 23.06 7.21
C GLN A 6 12.73 21.77 7.68
N LYS A 7 12.36 21.27 8.87
CA LYS A 7 12.96 20.05 9.43
C LYS A 7 12.77 18.92 8.41
N GLN A 8 13.86 18.33 7.96
CA GLN A 8 13.83 17.18 7.06
C GLN A 8 13.61 15.91 7.90
N TYR A 9 12.52 15.21 7.64
CA TYR A 9 12.19 13.96 8.33
C TYR A 9 12.78 12.76 7.58
N ASN A 10 13.23 11.76 8.34
CA ASN A 10 13.69 10.47 7.84
C ASN A 10 12.68 9.39 8.23
N VAL A 11 12.07 8.74 7.27
CA VAL A 11 11.02 7.74 7.50
C VAL A 11 11.45 6.39 6.93
N LEU A 12 11.28 5.35 7.72
CA LEU A 12 11.40 3.97 7.29
C LEU A 12 10.06 3.51 6.73
N LEU A 13 10.00 3.20 5.44
CA LEU A 13 8.82 2.63 4.79
C LEU A 13 9.06 1.17 4.44
N ILE A 14 8.18 0.30 4.91
CA ILE A 14 8.23 -1.14 4.64
C ILE A 14 6.88 -1.60 4.12
N GLY A 15 6.84 -2.34 3.00
CA GLY A 15 5.57 -2.86 2.53
C GLY A 15 5.60 -3.55 1.17
N ASP A 16 4.45 -4.14 0.81
CA ASP A 16 4.25 -4.73 -0.50
C ASP A 16 4.13 -3.64 -1.56
N SER A 17 4.87 -3.75 -2.66
CA SER A 17 4.75 -2.87 -3.82
C SER A 17 4.33 -3.60 -5.08
N CYS A 18 3.71 -2.88 -5.99
CA CYS A 18 3.33 -3.37 -7.31
C CYS A 18 3.53 -2.29 -8.37
N GLN A 19 3.41 -2.71 -9.62
CA GLN A 19 3.29 -1.83 -10.76
C GLN A 19 1.87 -1.91 -11.30
N ASP A 20 1.15 -0.78 -11.31
CA ASP A 20 -0.15 -0.65 -11.96
C ASP A 20 0.09 -0.28 -13.43
N ILE A 21 -0.33 -1.15 -14.37
CA ILE A 21 -0.14 -0.99 -15.81
C ILE A 21 -1.51 -0.76 -16.43
N TYR A 22 -1.70 0.38 -17.04
CA TYR A 22 -2.96 0.80 -17.63
C TYR A 22 -2.86 0.68 -19.15
N HIS A 23 -3.67 -0.19 -19.74
CA HIS A 23 -3.82 -0.39 -21.17
C HIS A 23 -5.01 0.41 -21.66
N PHE A 24 -4.75 1.55 -22.28
CA PHE A 24 -5.77 2.42 -22.81
C PHE A 24 -6.06 2.13 -24.27
N GLY A 25 -7.32 1.96 -24.63
CA GLY A 25 -7.72 1.67 -25.99
C GLY A 25 -9.17 2.02 -26.29
N THR A 26 -9.66 1.64 -27.45
CA THR A 26 -11.08 1.79 -27.83
C THR A 26 -11.74 0.44 -27.94
N CYS A 27 -12.96 0.34 -27.41
CA CYS A 27 -13.79 -0.86 -27.46
C CYS A 27 -15.04 -0.59 -28.31
N ASP A 28 -14.96 -0.87 -29.61
CA ASP A 28 -16.02 -0.53 -30.58
C ASP A 28 -16.92 -1.71 -30.95
N ARG A 29 -16.52 -2.94 -30.60
CA ARG A 29 -17.26 -4.16 -30.99
C ARG A 29 -17.02 -5.32 -30.02
N ILE A 30 -17.97 -6.24 -30.04
CA ILE A 30 -17.84 -7.57 -29.40
C ILE A 30 -17.16 -8.56 -30.39
N SER A 31 -16.43 -9.53 -29.86
CA SER A 31 -15.83 -10.59 -30.65
C SER A 31 -16.89 -11.51 -31.26
N LEU A 32 -16.60 -12.04 -32.43
CA LEU A 32 -17.43 -13.06 -33.08
C LEU A 32 -17.19 -14.47 -32.49
N GLU A 33 -16.04 -14.66 -31.84
CA GLU A 33 -15.63 -15.96 -31.26
C GLU A 33 -16.21 -16.19 -29.86
N ALA A 34 -16.46 -15.12 -29.13
CA ALA A 34 -17.01 -15.17 -27.76
C ALA A 34 -17.64 -13.82 -27.41
N PRO A 35 -18.60 -13.75 -26.46
CA PRO A 35 -19.25 -12.50 -26.04
C PRO A 35 -18.33 -11.63 -25.17
N VAL A 36 -17.16 -11.27 -25.68
CA VAL A 36 -16.16 -10.44 -25.01
C VAL A 36 -15.86 -9.19 -25.82
N PRO A 37 -15.59 -8.04 -25.17
CA PRO A 37 -15.21 -6.82 -25.86
C PRO A 37 -13.82 -6.96 -26.49
N ILE A 38 -13.62 -6.32 -27.66
CA ILE A 38 -12.31 -6.22 -28.30
C ILE A 38 -11.76 -4.84 -28.03
N LEU A 39 -10.71 -4.76 -27.21
CA LEU A 39 -9.97 -3.54 -26.97
C LEU A 39 -8.86 -3.36 -28.02
N LYS A 40 -8.92 -2.28 -28.78
CA LYS A 40 -7.82 -1.84 -29.65
C LYS A 40 -6.93 -0.92 -28.84
N GLU A 41 -5.81 -1.46 -28.32
CA GLU A 41 -4.86 -0.70 -27.53
C GLU A 41 -4.29 0.50 -28.32
N LYS A 42 -4.18 1.64 -27.64
CA LYS A 42 -3.63 2.88 -28.17
C LYS A 42 -2.31 3.24 -27.51
N TYR A 43 -2.25 3.16 -26.18
CA TYR A 43 -1.07 3.43 -25.39
C TYR A 43 -1.14 2.73 -24.03
N ILE A 44 0.03 2.61 -23.41
CA ILE A 44 0.18 2.02 -22.08
C ILE A 44 0.80 3.08 -21.16
N GLU A 45 0.27 3.18 -19.94
CA GLU A 45 0.86 3.91 -18.83
C GLU A 45 1.23 2.96 -17.71
N SER A 46 2.33 3.25 -17.04
CA SER A 46 2.76 2.50 -15.86
C SER A 46 2.92 3.45 -14.68
N ARG A 47 2.40 3.04 -13.52
CA ARG A 47 2.46 3.80 -12.27
C ARG A 47 2.86 2.91 -11.13
N ASP A 48 3.59 3.48 -10.19
CA ASP A 48 3.89 2.79 -8.93
C ASP A 48 2.62 2.60 -8.10
N GLY A 49 2.43 1.38 -7.58
CA GLY A 49 1.28 1.03 -6.77
C GLY A 49 1.67 0.52 -5.38
N MET A 50 0.69 0.40 -4.48
CA MET A 50 0.85 -0.08 -3.11
C MET A 50 1.90 0.77 -2.33
N ALA A 51 2.88 0.16 -1.66
CA ALA A 51 3.91 0.85 -0.90
C ALA A 51 4.79 1.78 -1.76
N SER A 52 5.02 1.47 -3.05
CA SER A 52 5.74 2.38 -3.95
C SER A 52 4.98 3.70 -4.18
N ASN A 53 3.64 3.66 -4.26
CA ASN A 53 2.84 4.88 -4.33
C ASN A 53 2.89 5.68 -3.01
N VAL A 54 2.92 5.00 -1.86
CA VAL A 54 3.12 5.65 -0.55
C VAL A 54 4.47 6.35 -0.49
N LYS A 55 5.53 5.69 -0.99
CA LYS A 55 6.87 6.29 -1.12
C LYS A 55 6.82 7.60 -1.91
N ASN A 56 6.26 7.57 -3.13
CA ASN A 56 6.19 8.75 -3.99
C ASN A 56 5.41 9.90 -3.33
N ASN A 57 4.32 9.58 -2.63
CA ASN A 57 3.54 10.58 -1.90
C ASN A 57 4.35 11.22 -0.77
N LEU A 58 5.04 10.43 0.05
CA LEU A 58 5.87 10.96 1.15
C LEU A 58 7.05 11.78 0.64
N GLU A 59 7.72 11.34 -0.41
CA GLU A 59 8.81 12.10 -1.06
C GLU A 59 8.33 13.44 -1.62
N SER A 60 7.09 13.54 -2.09
CA SER A 60 6.50 14.81 -2.57
C SER A 60 6.35 15.87 -1.46
N PHE A 61 6.34 15.46 -0.20
CA PHE A 61 6.38 16.35 0.98
C PHE A 61 7.80 16.67 1.45
N GLY A 62 8.84 16.27 0.71
CA GLY A 62 10.24 16.48 1.10
C GLY A 62 10.73 15.55 2.21
N ILE A 63 10.09 14.41 2.42
CA ILE A 63 10.46 13.40 3.41
C ILE A 63 11.49 12.45 2.80
N ASN A 64 12.59 12.22 3.52
CA ASN A 64 13.58 11.20 3.13
C ASN A 64 13.04 9.81 3.47
N ILE A 65 13.10 8.88 2.51
CA ILE A 65 12.54 7.55 2.67
C ILE A 65 13.62 6.47 2.52
N ASP A 66 13.82 5.68 3.57
CA ASP A 66 14.46 4.37 3.44
C ASP A 66 13.35 3.35 3.13
N PHE A 67 13.40 2.75 1.94
CA PHE A 67 12.32 1.92 1.42
C PHE A 67 12.70 0.44 1.31
N PHE A 68 11.94 -0.42 1.99
CA PHE A 68 12.09 -1.88 1.92
C PHE A 68 10.81 -2.50 1.34
N THR A 69 10.95 -3.21 0.25
CA THR A 69 9.82 -3.82 -0.46
C THR A 69 10.19 -5.16 -1.11
N ASN A 70 9.19 -5.88 -1.61
CA ASN A 70 9.36 -7.15 -2.30
C ASN A 70 10.25 -7.02 -3.54
N LYS A 71 11.20 -7.95 -3.69
CA LYS A 71 12.07 -8.04 -4.88
C LYS A 71 11.31 -8.54 -6.11
N LYS A 72 10.32 -9.43 -5.91
CA LYS A 72 9.49 -9.95 -6.99
C LYS A 72 8.43 -8.93 -7.35
N GLN A 73 8.40 -8.52 -8.60
CA GLN A 73 7.46 -7.54 -9.09
C GLN A 73 6.05 -8.15 -9.19
N ILE A 74 5.08 -7.48 -8.56
CA ILE A 74 3.64 -7.71 -8.74
C ILE A 74 3.17 -6.70 -9.77
N LYS A 75 2.39 -7.15 -10.77
CA LYS A 75 1.82 -6.26 -11.80
C LYS A 75 0.31 -6.37 -11.80
N LYS A 76 -0.35 -5.25 -12.02
CA LYS A 76 -1.80 -5.14 -12.13
C LYS A 76 -2.15 -4.47 -13.44
N HIS A 77 -2.53 -5.26 -14.43
CA HIS A 77 -2.93 -4.78 -15.74
C HIS A 77 -4.40 -4.37 -15.71
N ARG A 78 -4.70 -3.13 -16.08
CA ARG A 78 -6.05 -2.57 -16.16
C ARG A 78 -6.33 -2.18 -17.60
N TYR A 79 -7.35 -2.76 -18.20
CA TYR A 79 -7.77 -2.50 -19.56
C TYR A 79 -8.93 -1.51 -19.54
N ILE A 80 -8.75 -0.35 -20.18
CA ILE A 80 -9.67 0.79 -20.07
C ILE A 80 -10.08 1.26 -21.44
N ASP A 81 -11.40 1.37 -21.66
CA ASP A 81 -11.94 2.06 -22.82
C ASP A 81 -11.88 3.56 -22.62
N ILE A 82 -11.11 4.26 -23.48
CA ILE A 82 -10.91 5.71 -23.39
C ILE A 82 -12.15 6.54 -23.72
N LYS A 83 -13.14 5.97 -24.45
CA LYS A 83 -14.36 6.68 -24.82
C LYS A 83 -15.33 6.80 -23.64
N THR A 84 -15.44 5.72 -22.88
CA THR A 84 -16.40 5.61 -21.77
C THR A 84 -15.75 5.72 -20.40
N ASN A 85 -14.41 5.68 -20.34
CA ASN A 85 -13.59 5.53 -19.14
C ASN A 85 -13.94 4.27 -18.33
N ALA A 86 -14.49 3.26 -18.98
CA ALA A 86 -14.89 2.02 -18.35
C ALA A 86 -13.71 1.06 -18.18
N HIS A 87 -13.60 0.47 -17.00
CA HIS A 87 -12.68 -0.63 -16.75
C HIS A 87 -13.28 -1.93 -17.30
N LEU A 88 -12.67 -2.47 -18.36
CA LEU A 88 -13.15 -3.67 -19.04
C LEU A 88 -12.67 -4.96 -18.38
N LEU A 89 -11.43 -4.97 -17.92
CA LEU A 89 -10.76 -6.14 -17.34
C LEU A 89 -9.62 -5.69 -16.45
N ARG A 90 -9.34 -6.47 -15.40
CA ARG A 90 -8.09 -6.42 -14.64
C ARG A 90 -7.45 -7.79 -14.62
N VAL A 91 -6.15 -7.85 -14.89
CA VAL A 91 -5.32 -9.06 -14.78
C VAL A 91 -4.22 -8.81 -13.76
N ASP A 92 -4.15 -9.65 -12.74
CA ASP A 92 -3.12 -9.57 -11.70
C ASP A 92 -2.03 -10.62 -12.00
N GLU A 93 -0.79 -10.16 -12.19
CA GLU A 93 0.38 -10.98 -12.48
C GLU A 93 1.35 -10.94 -11.29
N GLY A 94 1.97 -12.08 -11.02
CA GLY A 94 3.02 -12.17 -9.99
C GLY A 94 2.50 -12.19 -8.55
N GLU A 95 1.20 -12.15 -8.32
CA GLU A 95 0.61 -12.37 -7.00
C GLU A 95 0.84 -13.81 -6.55
N ILE A 96 1.95 -14.04 -5.91
CA ILE A 96 2.23 -15.31 -5.25
C ILE A 96 1.87 -15.12 -3.77
N LYS A 97 1.01 -16.00 -3.26
CA LYS A 97 0.52 -15.98 -1.87
C LYS A 97 1.60 -16.01 -0.78
N LYS A 98 2.86 -16.19 -1.13
CA LYS A 98 4.01 -16.18 -0.22
C LYS A 98 5.18 -15.45 -0.89
N LEU A 99 5.17 -14.15 -0.83
CA LEU A 99 6.40 -13.37 -0.98
C LEU A 99 7.33 -13.76 0.17
N ARG A 100 8.65 -13.80 -0.08
CA ARG A 100 9.60 -14.13 0.99
C ARG A 100 9.50 -13.07 2.08
N PRO A 101 9.35 -13.46 3.35
CA PRO A 101 9.35 -12.51 4.45
C PRO A 101 10.60 -11.63 4.41
N LEU A 102 10.48 -10.43 4.94
CA LEU A 102 11.61 -9.54 5.14
C LEU A 102 12.64 -10.23 6.06
N ALA A 103 13.77 -10.60 5.49
CA ALA A 103 14.87 -11.28 6.21
C ALA A 103 15.98 -10.29 6.62
N ALA A 104 15.74 -8.99 6.54
CA ALA A 104 16.77 -8.00 6.77
C ALA A 104 16.80 -7.55 8.23
N ASP A 105 17.97 -7.60 8.85
CA ASP A 105 18.30 -6.73 9.96
C ASP A 105 18.27 -5.28 9.46
N ILE A 106 17.14 -4.64 9.69
CA ILE A 106 17.00 -3.20 9.44
C ILE A 106 17.77 -2.50 10.53
N ASP A 107 18.88 -1.88 10.19
CA ASP A 107 19.68 -1.12 11.15
C ASP A 107 18.81 -0.07 11.86
N LYS A 108 19.01 0.09 13.18
CA LYS A 108 18.42 1.19 13.94
C LYS A 108 19.08 2.53 13.55
N LYS A 109 18.91 2.95 12.30
CA LYS A 109 19.22 4.33 11.94
C LYS A 109 18.27 5.26 12.69
N SER A 110 18.65 6.52 12.82
CA SER A 110 17.79 7.54 13.42
C SER A 110 16.65 7.86 12.45
N TYR A 111 15.50 7.19 12.63
CA TYR A 111 14.26 7.53 11.95
C TYR A 111 13.38 8.41 12.84
N ASP A 112 12.58 9.27 12.23
CA ASP A 112 11.54 10.06 12.92
C ASP A 112 10.22 9.30 13.01
N ALA A 113 9.95 8.37 12.06
CA ALA A 113 8.77 7.51 12.04
C ALA A 113 8.99 6.23 11.21
N VAL A 114 8.10 5.26 11.40
CA VAL A 114 8.02 4.03 10.61
C VAL A 114 6.64 3.95 9.95
N VAL A 115 6.58 3.54 8.68
CA VAL A 115 5.34 3.29 7.94
C VAL A 115 5.34 1.85 7.46
N LEU A 116 4.30 1.09 7.83
CA LEU A 116 4.05 -0.26 7.37
C LEU A 116 2.88 -0.23 6.39
N SER A 117 3.15 -0.42 5.10
CA SER A 117 2.15 -0.47 4.02
C SER A 117 1.95 -1.92 3.58
N ASP A 118 1.03 -2.61 4.27
CA ASP A 118 0.85 -4.04 4.22
C ASP A 118 -0.40 -4.41 3.40
N TYR A 119 -0.18 -4.88 2.19
CA TYR A 119 -1.26 -5.37 1.31
C TYR A 119 -1.54 -6.88 1.46
N ASP A 120 -1.00 -7.49 2.51
CA ASP A 120 -1.16 -8.92 2.84
C ASP A 120 -0.75 -9.85 1.67
N LYS A 121 0.32 -9.47 0.95
CA LYS A 121 0.93 -10.27 -0.12
C LYS A 121 2.08 -11.16 0.39
N GLY A 122 2.32 -11.16 1.71
CA GLY A 122 3.26 -12.03 2.41
C GLY A 122 4.66 -11.44 2.61
N PHE A 123 4.93 -10.23 2.17
CA PHE A 123 6.21 -9.54 2.45
C PHE A 123 6.33 -9.20 3.94
N LEU A 124 5.24 -8.75 4.56
CA LEU A 124 5.12 -8.53 6.00
C LEU A 124 4.34 -9.68 6.64
N SER A 125 5.06 -10.69 7.16
CA SER A 125 4.42 -11.76 7.96
C SER A 125 3.93 -11.19 9.31
N PRO A 126 2.94 -11.81 9.98
CA PRO A 126 2.55 -11.41 11.33
C PRO A 126 3.74 -11.35 12.30
N GLN A 127 4.63 -12.33 12.25
CA GLN A 127 5.84 -12.36 13.07
C GLN A 127 6.75 -11.14 12.78
N THR A 128 6.96 -10.82 11.50
CA THR A 128 7.74 -9.63 11.10
C THR A 128 7.09 -8.34 11.58
N CYS A 129 5.76 -8.24 11.55
CA CYS A 129 5.03 -7.07 12.08
C CYS A 129 5.26 -6.91 13.59
N ILE A 130 5.19 -8.02 14.36
CA ILE A 130 5.49 -8.01 15.80
C ILE A 130 6.91 -7.52 16.06
N GLU A 131 7.90 -8.09 15.37
CA GLU A 131 9.30 -7.73 15.52
C GLU A 131 9.57 -6.25 15.20
N LEU A 132 8.99 -5.73 14.11
CA LEU A 132 9.14 -4.34 13.70
C LEU A 132 8.49 -3.38 14.71
N THR A 133 7.25 -3.64 15.14
CA THR A 133 6.56 -2.78 16.10
C THR A 133 7.24 -2.77 17.46
N HIS A 134 7.82 -3.89 17.90
CA HIS A 134 8.65 -3.94 19.10
C HIS A 134 10.00 -3.24 18.91
N LYS A 135 10.66 -3.44 17.76
CA LYS A 135 11.97 -2.82 17.47
C LYS A 135 11.88 -1.29 17.48
N PHE A 136 10.80 -0.73 16.99
CA PHE A 136 10.58 0.71 16.84
C PHE A 136 9.55 1.28 17.82
N TYR A 137 9.32 0.62 18.95
CA TYR A 137 8.27 1.00 19.93
C TYR A 137 8.38 2.44 20.49
N ASN A 138 9.55 3.09 20.38
CA ASN A 138 9.80 4.47 20.79
C ASN A 138 9.49 5.50 19.71
N LEU A 139 9.14 5.06 18.49
CA LEU A 139 8.81 5.91 17.36
C LEU A 139 7.33 5.80 17.03
N PRO A 140 6.73 6.79 16.39
CA PRO A 140 5.43 6.64 15.75
C PRO A 140 5.51 5.55 14.66
N VAL A 141 4.67 4.51 14.78
CA VAL A 141 4.53 3.44 13.77
C VAL A 141 3.16 3.58 13.13
N PHE A 142 3.11 4.00 11.87
CA PHE A 142 1.89 4.12 11.09
C PHE A 142 1.67 2.85 10.27
N VAL A 143 0.44 2.33 10.28
CA VAL A 143 0.09 1.08 9.62
C VAL A 143 -1.13 1.27 8.71
N ASP A 144 -1.02 0.89 7.44
CA ASP A 144 -2.15 0.62 6.53
C ASP A 144 -2.07 -0.87 6.16
N SER A 145 -2.96 -1.69 6.70
CA SER A 145 -2.90 -3.14 6.52
C SER A 145 -4.20 -3.72 5.97
N LYS A 146 -4.07 -4.74 5.13
CA LYS A 146 -5.18 -5.56 4.63
C LYS A 146 -5.35 -6.88 5.41
N LYS A 147 -4.56 -7.07 6.48
CA LYS A 147 -4.72 -8.23 7.36
C LYS A 147 -6.07 -8.21 8.07
N LYS A 148 -6.65 -9.39 8.23
CA LYS A 148 -7.87 -9.54 9.02
C LYS A 148 -7.60 -9.55 10.53
N ASP A 149 -6.45 -10.07 10.94
CA ASP A 149 -6.00 -10.06 12.33
C ASP A 149 -4.93 -8.99 12.52
N LEU A 150 -5.26 -7.96 13.29
CA LEU A 150 -4.39 -6.82 13.58
C LEU A 150 -3.61 -7.00 14.88
N SER A 151 -3.73 -8.14 15.55
CA SER A 151 -3.06 -8.41 16.84
C SER A 151 -1.53 -8.36 16.76
N CYS A 152 -0.97 -8.49 15.55
CA CYS A 152 0.47 -8.37 15.30
C CYS A 152 1.01 -6.93 15.31
N PHE A 153 0.15 -5.91 15.40
CA PHE A 153 0.57 -4.51 15.46
C PHE A 153 0.42 -3.98 16.88
N HIS A 154 1.56 -3.74 17.54
CA HIS A 154 1.60 -3.22 18.91
C HIS A 154 1.93 -1.75 18.91
N LYS A 155 1.25 -0.96 19.76
CA LYS A 155 1.53 0.47 19.96
C LYS A 155 1.69 1.23 18.62
N SER A 156 0.74 1.04 17.73
CA SER A 156 0.77 1.56 16.36
C SER A 156 -0.43 2.46 16.10
N ILE A 157 -0.33 3.33 15.12
CA ILE A 157 -1.43 4.13 14.59
C ILE A 157 -1.90 3.42 13.31
N ILE A 158 -3.02 2.70 13.40
CA ILE A 158 -3.53 1.84 12.34
C ILE A 158 -4.65 2.57 11.59
N LYS A 159 -4.45 2.82 10.30
CA LYS A 159 -5.47 3.38 9.42
C LYS A 159 -6.15 2.26 8.65
N LEU A 160 -7.47 2.26 8.67
CA LEU A 160 -8.34 1.32 7.95
C LEU A 160 -9.42 2.09 7.19
N ASN A 161 -9.94 1.53 6.11
CA ASN A 161 -11.24 1.97 5.62
C ASN A 161 -12.37 1.25 6.37
N GLU A 162 -13.62 1.71 6.20
CA GLU A 162 -14.78 1.17 6.90
C GLU A 162 -14.99 -0.33 6.65
N GLN A 163 -14.75 -0.82 5.43
CA GLN A 163 -14.90 -2.24 5.10
C GLN A 163 -13.81 -3.10 5.75
N GLU A 164 -12.59 -2.61 5.78
CA GLU A 164 -11.46 -3.26 6.45
C GLU A 164 -11.70 -3.33 7.96
N TYR A 165 -12.14 -2.22 8.54
CA TYR A 165 -12.47 -2.16 9.96
C TYR A 165 -13.53 -3.19 10.36
N ARG A 166 -14.63 -3.31 9.58
CA ARG A 166 -15.70 -4.28 9.85
C ARG A 166 -15.27 -5.75 9.73
N LYS A 167 -14.24 -6.02 8.92
CA LYS A 167 -13.76 -7.39 8.63
C LYS A 167 -12.56 -7.81 9.47
N SER A 168 -11.95 -6.88 10.20
CA SER A 168 -10.73 -7.14 10.97
C SER A 168 -11.02 -7.43 12.43
N ASN A 169 -10.14 -8.24 13.04
CA ASN A 169 -10.06 -8.42 14.48
C ASN A 169 -9.15 -7.32 15.04
N HIS A 170 -9.68 -6.52 15.97
CA HIS A 170 -9.02 -5.35 16.55
C HIS A 170 -8.23 -5.66 17.83
N GLY A 171 -7.76 -6.89 18.01
CA GLY A 171 -6.98 -7.32 19.19
C GLY A 171 -5.58 -6.73 19.31
N CYS A 172 -5.33 -5.58 18.66
CA CYS A 172 -4.06 -4.85 18.72
C CYS A 172 -3.92 -4.11 20.05
N SER A 173 -3.02 -4.58 20.92
CA SER A 173 -2.82 -3.96 22.23
C SER A 173 -2.13 -2.59 22.13
N ASN A 174 -2.67 -1.60 22.86
CA ASN A 174 -2.14 -0.23 22.95
C ASN A 174 -1.99 0.48 21.59
N SER A 175 -2.80 0.13 20.59
CA SER A 175 -2.79 0.76 19.27
C SER A 175 -4.01 1.66 19.09
N GLU A 176 -3.81 2.74 18.35
CA GLU A 176 -4.85 3.68 17.96
C GLU A 176 -5.40 3.30 16.58
N ILE A 177 -6.70 3.43 16.36
CA ILE A 177 -7.31 3.09 15.07
C ILE A 177 -7.96 4.34 14.46
N ILE A 178 -7.63 4.63 13.22
CA ILE A 178 -8.25 5.64 12.39
C ILE A 178 -9.05 4.94 11.29
N VAL A 179 -10.37 5.16 11.27
CA VAL A 179 -11.25 4.58 10.25
C VAL A 179 -11.69 5.66 9.26
N THR A 180 -11.32 5.51 7.99
CA THR A 180 -11.74 6.42 6.92
C THR A 180 -13.07 5.96 6.31
N MET A 181 -14.02 6.90 6.12
CA MET A 181 -15.40 6.65 5.68
C MET A 181 -15.76 7.41 4.39
N GLY A 182 -14.77 7.67 3.52
CA GLY A 182 -14.97 8.41 2.27
C GLY A 182 -15.52 9.82 2.55
N SER A 183 -16.65 10.18 1.94
CA SER A 183 -17.32 11.47 2.16
C SER A 183 -17.81 11.68 3.59
N GLY A 184 -17.92 10.62 4.39
CA GLY A 184 -18.28 10.68 5.82
C GLY A 184 -17.12 11.10 6.73
N GLY A 185 -15.92 11.35 6.18
CA GLY A 185 -14.76 11.78 6.95
C GLY A 185 -13.96 10.63 7.56
N ALA A 186 -13.50 10.79 8.79
CA ALA A 186 -12.76 9.78 9.50
C ALA A 186 -13.15 9.73 11.00
N MET A 187 -13.06 8.56 11.58
CA MET A 187 -13.32 8.30 13.00
C MET A 187 -12.04 7.83 13.68
N TYR A 188 -11.73 8.41 14.84
CA TYR A 188 -10.63 8.01 15.70
C TYR A 188 -11.14 7.14 16.84
N LYS A 189 -10.42 6.05 17.11
CA LYS A 189 -10.64 5.14 18.24
C LYS A 189 -9.28 4.90 18.91
N GLY A 190 -9.07 5.54 20.05
CA GLY A 190 -7.92 5.37 20.93
C GLY A 190 -8.28 4.55 22.13
#